data_5edbb53debd5c090cec221303fff859a
#
_entry.id   5edbb53debd5c090cec221303fff859a
#
_cell.length_a   1.000
_cell.length_b   1.000
_cell.length_c   1.000
_cell.angle_alpha   90.00
_cell.angle_beta   90.00
_cell.angle_gamma   90.00
#
_symmetry.space_group_name_H-M   'P 1'
#
loop_
_entity.id
_entity.type
_entity.pdbx_description
1 polymer ?
#
loop_
_entity_poly.entity_id
_entity_poly.type
_entity_poly.pdbx_seq_one_letter_code
_entity_poly.pdbx_strand_id
1 'polypeptide(L)'
;MKRILLLAAALLLCFSASAIGPWSPAKKIVEGYGHISVSEGTNYSGGAAFVWGKQHTKGFFLGAGAGLRFVHSVSETEDLGGGTRIRYYGGETVAPVFVRARFGRVRPGQFRPFVTADIGTVINFDPDGNTRGFFFDPQIGLDITDNVFVALGVDAHHFLSRSVVTFSDVVGAISNPEHKVREIMSSGITLHVGYSF
;
A
#
# COMPACT_ATOMS: atom_id res chain seq x y z
N MET A 1 -7.53 -8.98 18.66
CA MET A 1 -6.63 -8.48 19.70
C MET A 1 -5.25 -9.18 19.72
N LYS A 2 -5.14 -10.52 19.78
CA LYS A 2 -3.82 -11.23 19.85
C LYS A 2 -2.87 -10.89 18.69
N ARG A 3 -3.36 -10.69 17.46
CA ARG A 3 -2.53 -10.35 16.29
C ARG A 3 -2.00 -8.92 16.29
N ILE A 4 -2.73 -7.97 16.90
CA ILE A 4 -2.24 -6.58 17.07
C ILE A 4 -1.14 -6.54 18.11
N LEU A 5 -1.26 -7.31 19.19
CA LEU A 5 -0.23 -7.47 20.18
C LEU A 5 1.05 -8.09 19.60
N LEU A 6 0.93 -9.05 18.69
CA LEU A 6 2.07 -9.63 17.97
C LEU A 6 2.75 -8.63 17.05
N LEU A 7 1.98 -7.81 16.30
CA LEU A 7 2.54 -6.75 15.46
C LEU A 7 3.19 -5.63 16.29
N ALA A 8 2.55 -5.23 17.38
CA ALA A 8 3.12 -4.27 18.33
C ALA A 8 4.37 -4.82 19.02
N ALA A 9 4.36 -6.11 19.39
CA ALA A 9 5.53 -6.79 19.96
C ALA A 9 6.66 -6.93 18.93
N ALA A 10 6.37 -7.25 17.66
CA ALA A 10 7.35 -7.30 16.58
C ALA A 10 7.95 -5.90 16.31
N LEU A 11 7.12 -4.86 16.31
CA LEU A 11 7.58 -3.47 16.21
C LEU A 11 8.47 -3.09 17.40
N LEU A 12 8.04 -3.42 18.63
CA LEU A 12 8.85 -3.17 19.85
C LEU A 12 10.15 -3.96 19.86
N LEU A 13 10.16 -5.22 19.38
CA LEU A 13 11.37 -6.02 19.22
C LEU A 13 12.30 -5.44 18.14
N CYS A 14 11.77 -4.92 17.04
CA CYS A 14 12.54 -4.21 16.03
C CYS A 14 13.17 -2.92 16.60
N PHE A 15 12.44 -2.19 17.43
CA PHE A 15 12.97 -1.00 18.10
C PHE A 15 14.01 -1.34 19.20
N SER A 16 13.82 -2.43 19.95
CA SER A 16 14.77 -2.86 20.97
C SER A 16 16.04 -3.50 20.38
N ALA A 17 15.93 -4.23 19.27
CA ALA A 17 17.09 -4.74 18.54
C ALA A 17 17.95 -3.60 17.96
N SER A 18 17.40 -2.41 17.76
CA SER A 18 18.14 -1.22 17.33
C SER A 18 19.11 -0.67 18.39
N ALA A 19 19.04 -1.15 19.62
CA ALA A 19 19.99 -0.77 20.68
C ALA A 19 21.37 -1.47 20.57
N ILE A 20 21.48 -2.48 19.69
CA ILE A 20 22.67 -3.32 19.60
C ILE A 20 23.32 -3.09 18.22
N GLY A 21 24.12 -2.02 18.09
CA GLY A 21 24.94 -1.83 16.89
C GLY A 21 25.13 -0.37 16.45
N PRO A 22 25.97 -0.13 15.44
CA PRO A 22 26.27 1.22 14.95
C PRO A 22 25.14 1.73 14.04
N TRP A 23 23.98 2.05 14.63
CA TRP A 23 22.87 2.69 13.93
C TRP A 23 23.06 4.20 13.88
N SER A 24 22.77 4.80 12.73
CA SER A 24 22.72 6.25 12.57
C SER A 24 21.58 6.86 13.39
N PRO A 25 21.55 8.19 13.54
CA PRO A 25 20.36 8.90 13.98
C PRO A 25 19.12 8.47 13.18
N ALA A 26 17.94 8.66 13.75
CA ALA A 26 16.69 8.32 13.09
C ALA A 26 16.56 9.08 11.75
N LYS A 27 16.19 8.35 10.72
CA LYS A 27 15.93 8.87 9.37
C LYS A 27 14.43 8.87 9.14
N LYS A 28 13.93 9.97 8.59
CA LYS A 28 12.52 10.13 8.23
C LYS A 28 12.40 10.16 6.70
N ILE A 29 11.38 9.52 6.18
CA ILE A 29 11.10 9.46 4.75
C ILE A 29 9.65 9.88 4.54
N VAL A 30 9.42 10.80 3.61
CA VAL A 30 8.11 11.13 3.07
C VAL A 30 8.10 10.70 1.61
N GLU A 31 7.09 9.97 1.21
CA GLU A 31 6.97 9.51 -0.17
C GLU A 31 5.54 9.67 -0.69
N GLY A 32 5.43 9.97 -1.99
CA GLY A 32 4.23 9.82 -2.77
C GLY A 32 4.35 8.59 -3.66
N TYR A 33 3.25 7.89 -3.91
CA TYR A 33 3.24 6.74 -4.78
C TYR A 33 1.96 6.66 -5.61
N GLY A 34 2.10 6.09 -6.81
CA GLY A 34 1.00 5.73 -7.69
C GLY A 34 1.02 4.22 -7.95
N HIS A 35 -0.15 3.62 -8.11
CA HIS A 35 -0.32 2.19 -8.37
C HIS A 35 -1.28 2.00 -9.53
N ILE A 36 -0.94 1.07 -10.43
CA ILE A 36 -1.80 0.60 -11.51
C ILE A 36 -1.92 -0.91 -11.36
N SER A 37 -3.14 -1.40 -11.18
CA SER A 37 -3.43 -2.83 -11.08
C SER A 37 -3.20 -3.53 -12.42
N VAL A 38 -2.66 -4.73 -12.36
CA VAL A 38 -2.54 -5.66 -13.50
C VAL A 38 -3.47 -6.87 -13.34
N SER A 39 -4.21 -6.96 -12.24
CA SER A 39 -5.24 -7.97 -12.01
C SER A 39 -6.57 -7.56 -12.64
N GLU A 40 -7.54 -8.48 -12.66
CA GLU A 40 -8.88 -8.26 -13.23
C GLU A 40 -9.52 -6.97 -12.71
N GLY A 41 -9.90 -6.08 -13.62
CA GLY A 41 -10.40 -4.74 -13.34
C GLY A 41 -9.26 -3.72 -13.16
N THR A 42 -9.23 -2.71 -14.04
CA THR A 42 -8.20 -1.66 -13.98
C THR A 42 -8.40 -0.77 -12.75
N ASN A 43 -7.71 -1.10 -11.68
CA ASN A 43 -7.64 -0.27 -10.49
C ASN A 43 -6.42 0.63 -10.56
N TYR A 44 -6.60 1.91 -10.33
CA TYR A 44 -5.47 2.79 -10.05
C TYR A 44 -5.67 3.42 -8.69
N SER A 45 -4.60 3.56 -7.98
CA SER A 45 -4.59 4.21 -6.70
C SER A 45 -3.36 5.11 -6.56
N GLY A 46 -3.44 6.06 -5.68
CA GLY A 46 -2.33 6.93 -5.34
C GLY A 46 -2.37 7.31 -3.88
N GLY A 47 -1.22 7.68 -3.35
CA GLY A 47 -1.15 8.00 -1.95
C GLY A 47 0.16 8.62 -1.53
N ALA A 48 0.27 8.82 -0.23
CA ALA A 48 1.49 9.28 0.41
C ALA A 48 1.72 8.47 1.69
N ALA A 49 2.99 8.29 2.04
CA ALA A 49 3.39 7.61 3.25
C ALA A 49 4.52 8.37 3.96
N PHE A 50 4.53 8.19 5.26
CA PHE A 50 5.62 8.62 6.14
C PHE A 50 6.26 7.38 6.76
N VAL A 51 7.59 7.30 6.70
CA VAL A 51 8.36 6.22 7.29
C VAL A 51 9.39 6.80 8.25
N TRP A 52 9.45 6.24 9.44
CA TRP A 52 10.43 6.57 10.45
C TRP A 52 11.24 5.33 10.81
N GLY A 53 12.57 5.47 10.78
CA GLY A 53 13.43 4.33 11.02
C GLY A 53 14.88 4.70 11.29
N LYS A 54 15.74 3.71 11.26
CA LYS A 54 17.17 3.88 11.48
C LYS A 54 17.98 3.24 10.35
N GLN A 55 19.04 3.92 9.96
CA GLN A 55 20.00 3.44 8.97
C GLN A 55 21.17 2.77 9.66
N HIS A 56 21.51 1.57 9.25
CA HIS A 56 22.76 0.93 9.63
C HIS A 56 23.91 1.38 8.72
N THR A 57 25.11 1.53 9.26
CA THR A 57 26.30 2.01 8.51
C THR A 57 26.64 1.19 7.26
N LYS A 58 26.21 -0.06 7.18
CA LYS A 58 26.42 -0.97 6.05
C LYS A 58 25.36 -0.85 4.93
N GLY A 59 24.49 0.17 4.97
CA GLY A 59 23.49 0.37 3.94
C GLY A 59 22.17 -0.36 4.16
N PHE A 60 21.92 -0.85 5.36
CA PHE A 60 20.65 -1.40 5.77
C PHE A 60 19.84 -0.36 6.54
N PHE A 61 18.57 -0.15 6.14
CA PHE A 61 17.61 0.68 6.85
C PHE A 61 16.44 -0.20 7.29
N LEU A 62 15.98 0.03 8.51
CA LEU A 62 14.77 -0.58 9.06
C LEU A 62 13.89 0.52 9.66
N GLY A 63 12.61 0.54 9.28
CA GLY A 63 11.66 1.53 9.74
C GLY A 63 10.24 1.01 9.80
N ALA A 64 9.38 1.81 10.41
CA ALA A 64 7.93 1.64 10.39
C ALA A 64 7.29 2.82 9.66
N GLY A 65 6.26 2.55 8.89
CA GLY A 65 5.56 3.54 8.09
C GLY A 65 4.06 3.44 8.21
N ALA A 66 3.43 4.57 7.92
CA ALA A 66 1.99 4.66 7.73
C ALA A 66 1.69 5.66 6.62
N GLY A 67 0.57 5.46 5.93
CA GLY A 67 0.20 6.31 4.82
C GLY A 67 -1.30 6.42 4.64
N LEU A 68 -1.67 7.16 3.61
CA LEU A 68 -3.03 7.21 3.08
C LEU A 68 -2.97 6.83 1.61
N ARG A 69 -3.89 5.98 1.20
CA ARG A 69 -4.07 5.55 -0.19
C ARG A 69 -5.51 5.79 -0.60
N PHE A 70 -5.67 6.44 -1.73
CA PHE A 70 -6.97 6.63 -2.38
C PHE A 70 -7.06 5.62 -3.52
N VAL A 71 -8.00 4.69 -3.42
CA VAL A 71 -8.27 3.70 -4.47
C VAL A 71 -9.41 4.23 -5.33
N HIS A 72 -9.19 4.36 -6.63
CA HIS A 72 -10.23 4.80 -7.54
C HIS A 72 -11.27 3.70 -7.77
N SER A 73 -12.51 4.10 -8.05
CA SER A 73 -13.60 3.16 -8.32
C SER A 73 -13.36 2.37 -9.59
N VAL A 74 -13.67 1.08 -9.54
CA VAL A 74 -13.64 0.16 -10.67
C VAL A 74 -15.05 -0.25 -11.01
N SER A 75 -15.34 -0.34 -12.30
CA SER A 75 -16.58 -0.93 -12.78
C SER A 75 -16.30 -2.27 -13.45
N GLU A 76 -16.98 -3.30 -13.01
CA GLU A 76 -17.05 -4.58 -13.71
C GLU A 76 -18.40 -4.67 -14.47
N THR A 77 -18.35 -5.05 -15.71
CA THR A 77 -19.55 -5.30 -16.52
C THR A 77 -19.72 -6.80 -16.73
N GLU A 78 -20.82 -7.36 -16.26
CA GLU A 78 -21.17 -8.75 -16.44
C GLU A 78 -22.40 -8.84 -17.36
N ASP A 79 -22.26 -9.55 -18.47
CA ASP A 79 -23.40 -9.83 -19.38
C ASP A 79 -24.14 -11.07 -18.86
N LEU A 80 -25.43 -10.90 -18.58
CA LEU A 80 -26.31 -11.94 -18.03
C LEU A 80 -27.21 -12.58 -19.11
N GLY A 81 -26.87 -12.40 -20.40
CA GLY A 81 -27.62 -13.03 -21.52
C GLY A 81 -29.01 -12.42 -21.81
N GLY A 82 -29.38 -11.38 -21.11
CA GLY A 82 -30.65 -10.65 -21.26
C GLY A 82 -30.65 -9.31 -20.53
N GLY A 83 -29.54 -8.95 -19.95
CA GLY A 83 -29.30 -7.69 -19.26
C GLY A 83 -27.83 -7.55 -18.87
N THR A 84 -27.42 -6.33 -18.59
CA THR A 84 -26.04 -6.02 -18.19
C THR A 84 -26.00 -5.66 -16.72
N ARG A 85 -25.19 -6.34 -15.94
CA ARG A 85 -24.90 -5.99 -14.56
C ARG A 85 -23.64 -5.17 -14.51
N ILE A 86 -23.74 -3.94 -14.05
CA ILE A 86 -22.58 -3.09 -13.78
C ILE A 86 -22.34 -3.06 -12.27
N ARG A 87 -21.16 -3.51 -11.84
CA ARG A 87 -20.72 -3.42 -10.46
C ARG A 87 -19.75 -2.26 -10.34
N TYR A 88 -20.10 -1.29 -9.52
CA TYR A 88 -19.20 -0.21 -9.16
C TYR A 88 -18.55 -0.53 -7.80
N TYR A 89 -17.24 -0.57 -7.79
CA TYR A 89 -16.48 -0.59 -6.54
C TYR A 89 -16.11 0.85 -6.27
N GLY A 90 -16.63 1.42 -5.18
CA GLY A 90 -16.45 2.83 -4.83
C GLY A 90 -15.01 3.22 -4.63
N GLY A 91 -14.72 4.51 -4.80
CA GLY A 91 -13.43 5.08 -4.40
C GLY A 91 -13.27 5.00 -2.89
N GLU A 92 -12.26 4.30 -2.41
CA GLU A 92 -12.03 4.08 -0.98
C GLU A 92 -10.75 4.74 -0.53
N THR A 93 -10.76 5.18 0.72
CA THR A 93 -9.55 5.64 1.40
C THR A 93 -9.11 4.59 2.39
N VAL A 94 -7.90 4.13 2.25
CA VAL A 94 -7.30 3.12 3.12
C VAL A 94 -5.99 3.63 3.69
N ALA A 95 -5.62 3.15 4.88
CA ALA A 95 -4.34 3.45 5.52
C ALA A 95 -3.47 2.19 5.55
N PRO A 96 -2.43 2.10 4.73
CA PRO A 96 -1.38 1.12 4.93
C PRO A 96 -0.55 1.47 6.17
N VAL A 97 -0.29 0.45 7.00
CA VAL A 97 0.64 0.51 8.14
C VAL A 97 1.61 -0.64 7.97
N PHE A 98 2.90 -0.36 7.90
CA PHE A 98 3.89 -1.33 7.47
C PHE A 98 5.25 -1.18 8.16
N VAL A 99 6.05 -2.23 8.06
CA VAL A 99 7.47 -2.22 8.36
C VAL A 99 8.22 -2.22 7.04
N ARG A 100 9.23 -1.37 6.93
CA ARG A 100 10.10 -1.23 5.76
C ARG A 100 11.50 -1.74 6.07
N ALA A 101 11.98 -2.67 5.26
CA ALA A 101 13.39 -3.03 5.18
C ALA A 101 13.97 -2.56 3.85
N ARG A 102 15.07 -1.81 3.89
CA ARG A 102 15.75 -1.30 2.69
C ARG A 102 17.22 -1.64 2.73
N PHE A 103 17.74 -2.14 1.61
CA PHE A 103 19.14 -2.45 1.39
C PHE A 103 19.67 -1.64 0.21
N GLY A 104 20.77 -0.92 0.43
CA GLY A 104 21.38 -0.12 -0.60
C GLY A 104 22.81 0.27 -0.23
N ARG A 105 23.62 0.62 -1.22
CA ARG A 105 24.99 1.08 -0.96
C ARG A 105 24.98 2.51 -0.44
N VAL A 106 25.65 2.76 0.66
CA VAL A 106 25.88 4.11 1.19
C VAL A 106 27.17 4.65 0.58
N ARG A 107 27.07 5.36 -0.54
CA ARG A 107 28.18 6.10 -1.14
C ARG A 107 27.73 7.52 -1.43
N PRO A 108 28.38 8.59 -0.92
CA PRO A 108 28.00 9.96 -1.19
C PRO A 108 28.16 10.31 -2.69
N GLY A 109 27.23 11.11 -3.22
CA GLY A 109 27.41 11.83 -4.49
C GLY A 109 27.19 11.04 -5.78
N GLN A 110 26.63 9.82 -5.77
CA GLN A 110 26.37 9.05 -6.98
C GLN A 110 24.98 8.41 -6.95
N PHE A 111 24.42 8.08 -8.13
CA PHE A 111 23.22 7.25 -8.23
C PHE A 111 23.44 5.92 -7.49
N ARG A 112 22.60 5.64 -6.51
CA ARG A 112 22.75 4.50 -5.62
C ARG A 112 21.54 3.57 -5.75
N PRO A 113 21.72 2.38 -6.31
CA PRO A 113 20.65 1.41 -6.36
C PRO A 113 20.33 0.86 -4.97
N PHE A 114 19.05 0.58 -4.74
CA PHE A 114 18.57 -0.08 -3.54
C PHE A 114 17.43 -1.03 -3.85
N VAL A 115 17.18 -1.93 -2.91
CA VAL A 115 15.96 -2.74 -2.84
C VAL A 115 15.25 -2.47 -1.53
N THR A 116 13.93 -2.45 -1.58
CA THR A 116 13.05 -2.21 -0.42
C THR A 116 11.97 -3.27 -0.39
N ALA A 117 11.52 -3.64 0.78
CA ALA A 117 10.31 -4.42 0.98
C ALA A 117 9.50 -3.81 2.12
N ASP A 118 8.23 -3.54 1.84
CA ASP A 118 7.24 -3.10 2.79
C ASP A 118 6.28 -4.26 3.07
N ILE A 119 6.06 -4.56 4.35
CA ILE A 119 5.15 -5.61 4.79
C ILE A 119 4.28 -5.05 5.91
N GLY A 120 2.98 -5.22 5.79
CA GLY A 120 2.07 -4.67 6.79
C GLY A 120 0.62 -5.05 6.62
N THR A 121 -0.22 -4.15 7.08
CA THR A 121 -1.68 -4.27 7.01
C THR A 121 -2.28 -3.02 6.38
N VAL A 122 -3.44 -3.18 5.79
CA VAL A 122 -4.27 -2.08 5.29
C VAL A 122 -5.46 -1.93 6.22
N ILE A 123 -5.71 -0.71 6.68
CA ILE A 123 -6.87 -0.35 7.48
C ILE A 123 -7.82 0.42 6.56
N ASN A 124 -9.05 -0.06 6.41
CA ASN A 124 -10.10 0.67 5.70
C ASN A 124 -10.85 1.59 6.67
N PHE A 125 -11.14 2.81 6.24
CA PHE A 125 -11.90 3.80 7.02
C PHE A 125 -13.40 3.76 6.77
N ASP A 126 -13.89 2.79 5.98
CA ASP A 126 -15.34 2.62 5.82
C ASP A 126 -15.98 2.29 7.18
N PRO A 127 -17.03 3.04 7.60
CA PRO A 127 -17.69 2.85 8.91
C PRO A 127 -18.24 1.43 9.15
N ASP A 128 -18.55 0.68 8.09
CA ASP A 128 -19.01 -0.71 8.19
C ASP A 128 -17.86 -1.73 8.09
N GLY A 129 -16.63 -1.25 7.88
CA GLY A 129 -15.47 -2.06 7.53
C GLY A 129 -14.53 -2.35 8.69
N ASN A 130 -14.79 -3.42 9.41
CA ASN A 130 -13.80 -4.02 10.32
C ASN A 130 -12.70 -4.74 9.54
N THR A 131 -12.11 -4.08 8.55
CA THR A 131 -11.34 -4.74 7.51
C THR A 131 -9.87 -4.51 7.69
N ARG A 132 -9.20 -5.58 8.04
CA ARG A 132 -7.75 -5.67 8.07
C ARG A 132 -7.31 -6.42 6.84
N GLY A 133 -6.61 -5.71 5.97
CA GLY A 133 -6.01 -6.30 4.80
C GLY A 133 -4.53 -6.61 5.03
N PHE A 134 -3.97 -7.34 4.09
CA PHE A 134 -2.53 -7.56 3.97
C PHE A 134 -1.95 -6.55 2.97
N PHE A 135 -0.71 -6.14 3.21
CA PHE A 135 0.04 -5.24 2.33
C PHE A 135 1.47 -5.77 2.18
N PHE A 136 1.91 -5.91 0.94
CA PHE A 136 3.27 -6.28 0.59
C PHE A 136 3.70 -5.53 -0.68
N ASP A 137 4.80 -4.80 -0.61
CA ASP A 137 5.32 -3.98 -1.72
C ASP A 137 6.85 -4.08 -1.78
N PRO A 138 7.39 -5.07 -2.50
CA PRO A 138 8.81 -5.11 -2.84
C PRO A 138 9.12 -4.11 -3.95
N GLN A 139 10.23 -3.37 -3.81
CA GLN A 139 10.61 -2.27 -4.69
C GLN A 139 12.09 -2.36 -5.04
N ILE A 140 12.44 -1.90 -6.25
CA ILE A 140 13.80 -1.58 -6.66
C ILE A 140 13.87 -0.09 -6.99
N GLY A 141 14.92 0.58 -6.57
CA GLY A 141 14.98 2.03 -6.76
C GLY A 141 16.40 2.58 -6.85
N LEU A 142 16.44 3.88 -7.05
CA LEU A 142 17.66 4.67 -7.15
C LEU A 142 17.55 5.89 -6.25
N ASP A 143 18.55 6.12 -5.40
CA ASP A 143 18.77 7.42 -4.80
C ASP A 143 19.37 8.35 -5.87
N ILE A 144 18.61 9.36 -6.27
CA ILE A 144 19.05 10.38 -7.24
C ILE A 144 19.98 11.37 -6.57
N THR A 145 19.66 11.72 -5.32
CA THR A 145 20.50 12.55 -4.45
C THR A 145 20.62 11.91 -3.08
N ASP A 146 21.26 12.57 -2.14
CA ASP A 146 21.32 12.09 -0.75
C ASP A 146 19.94 12.02 -0.07
N ASN A 147 18.99 12.77 -0.58
CA ASN A 147 17.67 12.95 0.02
C ASN A 147 16.53 12.47 -0.88
N VAL A 148 16.69 12.48 -2.20
CA VAL A 148 15.63 12.15 -3.16
C VAL A 148 15.84 10.78 -3.76
N PHE A 149 14.77 9.99 -3.84
CA PHE A 149 14.79 8.69 -4.50
C PHE A 149 13.56 8.47 -5.37
N VAL A 150 13.71 7.54 -6.31
CA VAL A 150 12.62 6.98 -7.13
C VAL A 150 12.70 5.47 -7.05
N ALA A 151 11.56 4.80 -6.97
CA ALA A 151 11.50 3.34 -6.97
C ALA A 151 10.30 2.83 -7.78
N LEU A 152 10.48 1.65 -8.35
CA LEU A 152 9.42 0.83 -8.95
C LEU A 152 9.19 -0.38 -8.07
N GLY A 153 7.94 -0.70 -7.81
CA GLY A 153 7.53 -1.84 -7.00
C GLY A 153 6.46 -2.70 -7.64
N VAL A 154 6.20 -3.80 -6.97
CA VAL A 154 5.05 -4.66 -7.26
C VAL A 154 4.25 -4.79 -5.98
N ASP A 155 3.16 -4.06 -5.92
CA ASP A 155 2.28 -4.04 -4.76
C ASP A 155 1.26 -5.19 -4.84
N ALA A 156 1.12 -5.91 -3.75
CA ALA A 156 0.03 -6.83 -3.48
C ALA A 156 -0.68 -6.40 -2.21
N HIS A 157 -1.96 -6.05 -2.32
CA HIS A 157 -2.76 -5.69 -1.17
C HIS A 157 -4.12 -6.38 -1.21
N HIS A 158 -4.60 -6.70 -0.03
CA HIS A 158 -5.90 -7.31 0.19
C HIS A 158 -6.67 -6.45 1.18
N PHE A 159 -7.88 -6.07 0.83
CA PHE A 159 -8.79 -5.35 1.72
C PHE A 159 -10.24 -5.72 1.39
N LEU A 160 -11.15 -5.49 2.32
CA LEU A 160 -12.57 -5.64 2.07
C LEU A 160 -13.12 -4.30 1.58
N SER A 161 -13.82 -4.34 0.47
CA SER A 161 -14.52 -3.18 -0.09
C SER A 161 -16.02 -3.41 -0.06
N ARG A 162 -16.75 -2.32 0.15
CA ARG A 162 -18.21 -2.31 0.01
C ARG A 162 -18.56 -1.96 -1.42
N SER A 163 -19.05 -2.94 -2.17
CA SER A 163 -19.52 -2.70 -3.52
C SER A 163 -21.00 -2.30 -3.53
N VAL A 164 -21.32 -1.28 -4.32
CA VAL A 164 -22.70 -0.98 -4.70
C VAL A 164 -22.99 -1.74 -5.99
N VAL A 165 -23.88 -2.71 -5.93
CA VAL A 165 -24.32 -3.44 -7.13
C VAL A 165 -25.55 -2.75 -7.68
N THR A 166 -25.43 -2.11 -8.83
CA THR A 166 -26.54 -1.53 -9.55
C THR A 166 -26.96 -2.47 -10.69
N PHE A 167 -28.20 -2.89 -10.68
CA PHE A 167 -28.75 -3.66 -11.79
C PHE A 167 -29.38 -2.69 -12.79
N SER A 168 -28.99 -2.74 -14.04
CA SER A 168 -29.71 -2.09 -15.11
C SER A 168 -30.36 -3.16 -15.98
N ASP A 169 -31.69 -3.23 -15.97
CA ASP A 169 -32.43 -4.05 -16.89
C ASP A 169 -32.47 -3.39 -18.26
N VAL A 170 -32.65 -4.20 -19.32
CA VAL A 170 -32.84 -3.76 -20.71
C VAL A 170 -34.01 -2.75 -20.86
N VAL A 171 -34.84 -2.60 -19.86
CA VAL A 171 -36.01 -1.72 -19.82
C VAL A 171 -35.76 -0.42 -19.08
N GLY A 172 -34.57 -0.16 -18.59
CA GLY A 172 -34.20 1.11 -17.96
C GLY A 172 -34.68 1.30 -16.53
N ALA A 173 -35.18 0.28 -15.85
CA ALA A 173 -35.51 0.34 -14.44
C ALA A 173 -34.26 0.06 -13.59
N ILE A 174 -33.81 1.06 -12.86
CA ILE A 174 -32.76 0.86 -11.83
C ILE A 174 -33.42 0.14 -10.67
N SER A 175 -33.15 -1.15 -10.50
CA SER A 175 -33.56 -1.88 -9.30
C SER A 175 -32.71 -1.44 -8.10
N ASN A 176 -33.25 -1.56 -6.88
CA ASN A 176 -32.62 -1.14 -5.63
C ASN A 176 -31.13 -1.57 -5.57
N PRO A 177 -30.22 -0.64 -5.26
CA PRO A 177 -28.81 -0.98 -5.14
C PRO A 177 -28.59 -1.96 -3.97
N GLU A 178 -28.03 -3.10 -4.24
CA GLU A 178 -27.57 -4.03 -3.21
C GLU A 178 -26.16 -3.68 -2.78
N HIS A 179 -25.95 -3.55 -1.48
CA HIS A 179 -24.63 -3.39 -0.91
C HIS A 179 -24.06 -4.76 -0.56
N LYS A 180 -22.96 -5.13 -1.18
CA LYS A 180 -22.23 -6.37 -0.86
C LYS A 180 -20.82 -6.02 -0.41
N VAL A 181 -20.39 -6.66 0.67
CA VAL A 181 -18.97 -6.64 1.07
C VAL A 181 -18.24 -7.68 0.24
N ARG A 182 -17.16 -7.28 -0.44
CA ARG A 182 -16.31 -8.18 -1.23
C ARG A 182 -14.87 -8.04 -0.81
N GLU A 183 -14.18 -9.15 -0.77
CA GLU A 183 -12.72 -9.17 -0.69
C GLU A 183 -12.13 -8.70 -2.02
N ILE A 184 -11.30 -7.66 -1.95
CA ILE A 184 -10.54 -7.18 -3.11
C ILE A 184 -9.09 -7.59 -2.89
N MET A 185 -8.58 -8.39 -3.81
CA MET A 185 -7.17 -8.68 -3.91
C MET A 185 -6.66 -7.96 -5.16
N SER A 186 -5.83 -6.95 -4.96
CA SER A 186 -5.24 -6.19 -6.04
C SER A 186 -3.74 -6.38 -6.04
N SER A 187 -3.18 -6.62 -7.21
CA SER A 187 -1.74 -6.61 -7.45
C SER A 187 -1.45 -5.73 -8.65
N GLY A 188 -0.35 -5.00 -8.60
CA GLY A 188 -0.02 -4.08 -9.65
C GLY A 188 1.39 -3.51 -9.54
N ILE A 189 1.68 -2.61 -10.46
CA ILE A 189 2.95 -1.90 -10.52
C ILE A 189 2.82 -0.60 -9.75
N THR A 190 3.80 -0.29 -8.89
CA THR A 190 3.88 0.95 -8.13
C THR A 190 5.07 1.79 -8.58
N LEU A 191 4.86 3.10 -8.59
CA LEU A 191 5.93 4.10 -8.75
C LEU A 191 5.98 4.93 -7.47
N HIS A 192 7.15 5.03 -6.88
CA HIS A 192 7.40 5.80 -5.67
C HIS A 192 8.37 6.94 -5.94
N VAL A 193 8.11 8.09 -5.37
CA VAL A 193 9.02 9.23 -5.30
C VAL A 193 9.07 9.71 -3.87
N GLY A 194 10.26 9.77 -3.29
CA GLY A 194 10.39 10.11 -1.88
C GLY A 194 11.56 11.02 -1.55
N TYR A 195 11.43 11.64 -0.38
CA TYR A 195 12.41 12.49 0.23
C TYR A 195 12.75 12.01 1.63
N SER A 196 14.03 11.92 1.93
CA SER A 196 14.54 11.49 3.24
C SER A 196 15.31 12.61 3.95
N PHE A 197 15.09 12.79 5.25
CA PHE A 197 15.72 13.82 6.08
C PHE A 197 16.01 13.35 7.50
#